data_261cfcf7e4ae2ae4be8b34b73b8ba830
#
_entry.id   261cfcf7e4ae2ae4be8b34b73b8ba830
#
_cell.length_a   1.000
_cell.length_b   1.000
_cell.length_c   1.000
_cell.angle_alpha   90.00
_cell.angle_beta   90.00
_cell.angle_gamma   90.00
#
_symmetry.space_group_name_H-M   'P 1'
#
loop_
_entity.id
_entity.type
_entity.pdbx_description
1 polymer ?
#
loop_
_entity_poly.entity_id
_entity_poly.type
_entity_poly.pdbx_seq_one_letter_code
_entity_poly.pdbx_strand_id
1 'polypeptide(L)'
;MAHSVGVWESDPKTFKYNPVGYMQISPEVMHEDVASIYEQQKAIGYDSAFIEGEKDCTNYMKGIFDDWQAKGITSVLHEKKGGYAFNKDSIKGIESKANANGVNVHKGVTVTGFKRGSNSKAVTGVVTDKGTIDCDQVVIGAGPWVRDFWNMLELPKTTSVKGKDGKSFQVDMWTYWFLQEGVLGVDANYLRTNEGKQPPVIHVDTDAPLYSDQSGDVITDKLWGIYY
;
A
#
# COMPACT_ATOMS: atom_id res chain seq x y z
N MET A 1 3.37 -10.01 0.40
CA MET A 1 2.98 -9.60 -0.95
C MET A 1 2.63 -10.79 -1.85
N ALA A 2 3.52 -11.74 -2.16
CA ALA A 2 3.24 -12.89 -3.05
C ALA A 2 1.95 -13.65 -2.76
N HIS A 3 1.66 -13.95 -1.48
CA HIS A 3 0.41 -14.62 -1.10
C HIS A 3 -0.84 -13.77 -1.43
N SER A 4 -0.79 -12.47 -1.15
CA SER A 4 -1.91 -11.57 -1.44
C SER A 4 -2.17 -11.44 -2.94
N VAL A 5 -1.11 -11.33 -3.77
CA VAL A 5 -1.23 -11.35 -5.24
C VAL A 5 -1.91 -12.63 -5.71
N GLY A 6 -1.50 -13.80 -5.18
CA GLY A 6 -2.13 -15.08 -5.50
C GLY A 6 -3.63 -15.12 -5.16
N VAL A 7 -4.04 -14.49 -4.05
CA VAL A 7 -5.47 -14.36 -3.70
C VAL A 7 -6.20 -13.51 -4.73
N TRP A 8 -5.65 -12.35 -5.10
CA TRP A 8 -6.26 -11.46 -6.10
C TRP A 8 -6.34 -12.11 -7.48
N GLU A 9 -5.28 -12.80 -7.91
CA GLU A 9 -5.22 -13.55 -9.18
C GLU A 9 -6.16 -14.77 -9.20
N SER A 10 -6.52 -15.33 -8.05
CA SER A 10 -7.38 -16.51 -7.98
C SER A 10 -8.80 -16.28 -8.53
N ASP A 11 -9.27 -15.04 -8.51
CA ASP A 11 -10.58 -14.65 -9.04
C ASP A 11 -10.60 -13.17 -9.48
N PRO A 12 -9.86 -12.83 -10.55
CA PRO A 12 -9.70 -11.45 -10.99
C PRO A 12 -10.99 -10.80 -11.45
N LYS A 13 -11.98 -11.60 -11.86
CA LYS A 13 -13.29 -11.09 -12.27
C LYS A 13 -14.09 -10.55 -11.09
N THR A 14 -14.11 -11.29 -9.99
CA THR A 14 -14.79 -10.91 -8.75
C THR A 14 -14.08 -9.74 -8.07
N PHE A 15 -12.75 -9.79 -7.99
CA PHE A 15 -11.97 -8.75 -7.34
C PHE A 15 -11.69 -7.53 -8.23
N LYS A 16 -11.94 -7.63 -9.53
CA LYS A 16 -11.58 -6.60 -10.52
C LYS A 16 -10.10 -6.25 -10.45
N TYR A 17 -9.27 -7.29 -10.30
CA TYR A 17 -7.83 -7.16 -10.24
C TYR A 17 -7.23 -6.97 -11.61
N ASN A 18 -6.31 -6.02 -11.73
CA ASN A 18 -5.58 -5.65 -12.93
C ASN A 18 -4.08 -5.92 -12.69
N PRO A 19 -3.54 -7.06 -13.18
CA PRO A 19 -2.14 -7.42 -12.98
C PRO A 19 -1.22 -6.69 -13.98
N VAL A 20 -1.09 -5.39 -13.82
CA VAL A 20 -0.30 -4.53 -14.73
C VAL A 20 1.18 -4.46 -14.35
N GLY A 21 1.56 -5.02 -13.21
CA GLY A 21 2.87 -4.87 -12.59
C GLY A 21 2.90 -3.74 -11.55
N TYR A 22 3.96 -3.72 -10.76
CA TYR A 22 4.29 -2.65 -9.81
C TYR A 22 5.76 -2.32 -9.91
N MET A 23 6.11 -1.06 -9.87
CA MET A 23 7.49 -0.60 -9.94
C MET A 23 7.81 0.32 -8.75
N GLN A 24 8.88 -0.01 -8.04
CA GLN A 24 9.55 0.90 -7.11
C GLN A 24 10.78 1.46 -7.80
N ILE A 25 10.83 2.76 -7.97
CA ILE A 25 11.88 3.50 -8.68
C ILE A 25 12.49 4.47 -7.69
N SER A 26 13.81 4.38 -7.44
CA SER A 26 14.40 5.01 -6.27
C SER A 26 15.79 5.56 -6.53
N PRO A 27 16.20 6.60 -5.77
CA PRO A 27 17.55 7.15 -5.78
C PRO A 27 18.51 6.28 -4.95
N GLU A 28 19.81 6.62 -5.01
CA GLU A 28 20.89 5.88 -4.35
C GLU A 28 20.68 5.71 -2.85
N VAL A 29 20.14 6.72 -2.19
CA VAL A 29 19.91 6.68 -0.72
C VAL A 29 18.96 5.55 -0.30
N MET A 30 18.12 5.04 -1.20
CA MET A 30 17.18 3.95 -0.97
C MET A 30 17.67 2.60 -1.54
N HIS A 31 18.82 2.56 -2.21
CA HIS A 31 19.30 1.40 -2.94
C HIS A 31 19.35 0.12 -2.07
N GLU A 32 19.96 0.20 -0.88
CA GLU A 32 20.10 -0.96 0.02
C GLU A 32 18.75 -1.54 0.44
N ASP A 33 17.78 -0.68 0.75
CA ASP A 33 16.46 -1.13 1.16
C ASP A 33 15.73 -1.83 -0.01
N VAL A 34 15.79 -1.28 -1.22
CA VAL A 34 15.17 -1.85 -2.42
C VAL A 34 15.85 -3.16 -2.82
N ALA A 35 17.18 -3.23 -2.77
CA ALA A 35 17.95 -4.44 -3.03
C ALA A 35 17.59 -5.55 -2.03
N SER A 36 17.44 -5.20 -0.75
CA SER A 36 17.00 -6.15 0.29
C SER A 36 15.61 -6.71 0.01
N ILE A 37 14.68 -5.89 -0.48
CA ILE A 37 13.34 -6.34 -0.90
C ILE A 37 13.46 -7.32 -2.06
N TYR A 38 14.28 -7.01 -3.08
CA TYR A 38 14.49 -7.90 -4.21
C TYR A 38 15.04 -9.27 -3.79
N GLU A 39 16.06 -9.32 -2.92
CA GLU A 39 16.61 -10.58 -2.44
C GLU A 39 15.57 -11.42 -1.66
N GLN A 40 14.70 -10.78 -0.87
CA GLN A 40 13.59 -11.47 -0.22
C GLN A 40 12.58 -12.03 -1.23
N GLN A 41 12.25 -11.27 -2.27
CA GLN A 41 11.36 -11.73 -3.35
C GLN A 41 11.96 -12.92 -4.11
N LYS A 42 13.24 -12.83 -4.44
CA LYS A 42 13.99 -13.90 -5.11
C LYS A 42 14.04 -15.19 -4.27
N ALA A 43 14.25 -15.06 -2.96
CA ALA A 43 14.30 -16.20 -2.03
C ALA A 43 12.97 -16.98 -1.99
N ILE A 44 11.84 -16.35 -2.26
CA ILE A 44 10.51 -16.99 -2.32
C ILE A 44 10.06 -17.30 -3.76
N GLY A 45 10.92 -17.08 -4.75
CA GLY A 45 10.60 -17.31 -6.18
C GLY A 45 9.56 -16.35 -6.75
N TYR A 46 9.45 -15.13 -6.19
CA TYR A 46 8.54 -14.11 -6.71
C TYR A 46 9.12 -13.46 -7.97
N ASP A 47 8.28 -13.35 -9.01
CA ASP A 47 8.71 -12.85 -10.33
C ASP A 47 8.90 -11.32 -10.29
N SER A 48 10.15 -10.90 -10.17
CA SER A 48 10.57 -9.51 -10.18
C SER A 48 11.91 -9.34 -10.92
N ALA A 49 12.17 -8.11 -11.38
CA ALA A 49 13.44 -7.71 -11.96
C ALA A 49 13.99 -6.53 -11.15
N PHE A 50 15.30 -6.57 -10.88
CA PHE A 50 15.98 -5.47 -10.21
C PHE A 50 17.06 -4.92 -11.15
N ILE A 51 16.99 -3.63 -11.44
CA ILE A 51 17.88 -2.90 -12.33
C ILE A 51 18.64 -1.88 -11.49
N GLU A 52 19.96 -1.84 -11.65
CA GLU A 52 20.86 -1.02 -10.87
C GLU A 52 21.69 -0.10 -11.76
N GLY A 53 21.97 1.08 -11.24
CA GLY A 53 22.75 2.12 -11.92
C GLY A 53 21.92 3.02 -12.82
N GLU A 54 22.26 4.32 -12.81
CA GLU A 54 21.48 5.37 -13.47
C GLU A 54 21.25 5.12 -14.97
N LYS A 55 22.30 4.68 -15.66
CA LYS A 55 22.23 4.40 -17.10
C LYS A 55 21.29 3.25 -17.42
N ASP A 56 21.40 2.15 -16.68
CA ASP A 56 20.61 0.94 -16.95
C ASP A 56 19.16 1.14 -16.51
N CYS A 57 18.93 1.83 -15.40
CA CYS A 57 17.59 2.28 -15.00
C CYS A 57 16.94 3.16 -16.07
N THR A 58 17.68 4.16 -16.57
CA THR A 58 17.19 5.03 -17.65
C THR A 58 16.85 4.24 -18.91
N ASN A 59 17.72 3.31 -19.33
CA ASN A 59 17.48 2.49 -20.52
C ASN A 59 16.26 1.57 -20.33
N TYR A 60 16.13 0.97 -19.15
CA TYR A 60 15.00 0.12 -18.81
C TYR A 60 13.67 0.88 -18.86
N MET A 61 13.64 2.06 -18.23
CA MET A 61 12.45 2.92 -18.20
C MET A 61 12.09 3.46 -19.58
N LYS A 62 13.08 3.85 -20.40
CA LYS A 62 12.85 4.26 -21.79
C LYS A 62 12.34 3.13 -22.69
N GLY A 63 12.62 1.89 -22.34
CA GLY A 63 12.01 0.74 -22.99
C GLY A 63 10.49 0.63 -22.74
N ILE A 64 10.00 1.25 -21.66
CA ILE A 64 8.58 1.23 -21.27
C ILE A 64 7.90 2.56 -21.66
N PHE A 65 8.60 3.69 -21.42
CA PHE A 65 8.14 5.07 -21.68
C PHE A 65 9.23 5.82 -22.43
N ASP A 66 9.03 6.12 -23.69
CA ASP A 66 10.03 6.76 -24.56
C ASP A 66 10.38 8.20 -24.11
N ASP A 67 9.44 8.86 -23.45
CA ASP A 67 9.55 10.19 -22.90
C ASP A 67 10.11 10.24 -21.46
N TRP A 68 10.60 9.12 -20.91
CA TRP A 68 11.15 9.08 -19.55
C TRP A 68 12.29 10.07 -19.32
N GLN A 69 12.17 10.93 -18.32
CA GLN A 69 13.09 12.04 -18.02
C GLN A 69 13.51 12.15 -16.55
N ALA A 70 13.07 11.23 -15.68
CA ALA A 70 13.41 11.31 -14.25
C ALA A 70 14.92 11.26 -14.04
N LYS A 71 15.42 12.07 -13.12
CA LYS A 71 16.82 12.18 -12.72
C LYS A 71 17.04 11.62 -11.32
N GLY A 72 18.30 11.29 -11.00
CA GLY A 72 18.67 10.79 -9.69
C GLY A 72 18.20 9.36 -9.39
N ILE A 73 17.79 8.61 -10.42
CA ILE A 73 17.30 7.24 -10.27
C ILE A 73 18.44 6.25 -10.48
N THR A 74 18.70 5.43 -9.49
CA THR A 74 19.75 4.40 -9.51
C THR A 74 19.25 2.98 -9.27
N SER A 75 17.96 2.82 -8.93
CA SER A 75 17.34 1.53 -8.66
C SER A 75 15.93 1.46 -9.24
N VAL A 76 15.63 0.37 -9.94
CA VAL A 76 14.26 0.02 -10.37
C VAL A 76 13.97 -1.42 -9.97
N LEU A 77 13.01 -1.61 -9.08
CA LEU A 77 12.44 -2.93 -8.77
C LEU A 77 11.09 -3.05 -9.47
N HIS A 78 10.99 -3.99 -10.40
CA HIS A 78 9.77 -4.23 -11.16
C HIS A 78 9.16 -5.59 -10.79
N GLU A 79 8.09 -5.58 -10.04
CA GLU A 79 7.27 -6.74 -9.70
C GLU A 79 6.29 -7.03 -10.83
N LYS A 80 6.54 -8.12 -11.58
CA LYS A 80 5.77 -8.43 -12.80
C LYS A 80 4.31 -8.80 -12.53
N LYS A 81 4.02 -9.31 -11.35
CA LYS A 81 2.69 -9.76 -10.94
C LYS A 81 1.94 -8.77 -10.06
N GLY A 82 2.56 -7.66 -9.70
CA GLY A 82 1.91 -6.57 -8.99
C GLY A 82 0.75 -5.97 -9.82
N GLY A 83 -0.02 -5.11 -9.21
CA GLY A 83 -1.12 -4.48 -9.90
C GLY A 83 -2.06 -3.75 -8.95
N TYR A 84 -3.26 -3.43 -9.43
CA TYR A 84 -4.25 -2.70 -8.66
C TYR A 84 -5.65 -3.30 -8.79
N ALA A 85 -6.52 -2.94 -7.85
CA ALA A 85 -7.94 -3.21 -7.94
C ALA A 85 -8.71 -1.94 -7.58
N PHE A 86 -9.79 -1.66 -8.32
CA PHE A 86 -10.67 -0.55 -7.96
C PHE A 86 -11.35 -0.83 -6.62
N ASN A 87 -11.18 0.08 -5.69
CA ASN A 87 -11.57 -0.10 -4.30
C ASN A 87 -13.07 -0.47 -4.15
N LYS A 88 -13.99 0.25 -4.80
CA LYS A 88 -15.43 -0.04 -4.73
C LYS A 88 -15.80 -1.42 -5.30
N ASP A 89 -15.17 -1.82 -6.37
CA ASP A 89 -15.46 -3.08 -7.04
C ASP A 89 -14.85 -4.26 -6.29
N SER A 90 -13.62 -4.12 -5.77
CA SER A 90 -12.97 -5.14 -4.95
C SER A 90 -13.73 -5.39 -3.65
N ILE A 91 -14.21 -4.33 -2.97
CA ILE A 91 -15.02 -4.46 -1.76
C ILE A 91 -16.34 -5.22 -2.05
N LYS A 92 -17.04 -4.89 -3.15
CA LYS A 92 -18.24 -5.63 -3.56
C LYS A 92 -17.93 -7.09 -3.88
N GLY A 93 -16.80 -7.35 -4.54
CA GLY A 93 -16.35 -8.69 -4.84
C GLY A 93 -16.07 -9.52 -3.58
N ILE A 94 -15.34 -8.95 -2.62
CA ILE A 94 -15.06 -9.57 -1.33
C ILE A 94 -16.35 -9.84 -0.56
N GLU A 95 -17.28 -8.88 -0.52
CA GLU A 95 -18.58 -9.05 0.10
C GLU A 95 -19.37 -10.19 -0.54
N SER A 96 -19.41 -10.26 -1.86
CA SER A 96 -20.07 -11.33 -2.58
C SER A 96 -19.52 -12.71 -2.21
N LYS A 97 -18.18 -12.83 -2.13
CA LYS A 97 -17.51 -14.06 -1.69
C LYS A 97 -17.80 -14.40 -0.23
N ALA A 98 -17.79 -13.41 0.65
CA ALA A 98 -18.10 -13.59 2.05
C ALA A 98 -19.53 -14.18 2.23
N ASN A 99 -20.51 -13.56 1.59
CA ASN A 99 -21.90 -14.02 1.62
C ASN A 99 -22.05 -15.44 1.05
N ALA A 100 -21.38 -15.75 -0.07
CA ALA A 100 -21.41 -17.08 -0.68
C ALA A 100 -20.80 -18.17 0.22
N ASN A 101 -19.92 -17.79 1.16
CA ASN A 101 -19.32 -18.68 2.15
C ASN A 101 -20.03 -18.63 3.52
N GLY A 102 -21.25 -18.09 3.61
CA GLY A 102 -22.06 -18.08 4.81
C GLY A 102 -21.69 -17.02 5.85
N VAL A 103 -20.87 -16.03 5.48
CA VAL A 103 -20.56 -14.89 6.33
C VAL A 103 -21.74 -13.92 6.36
N ASN A 104 -22.20 -13.55 7.54
CA ASN A 104 -23.22 -12.53 7.71
C ASN A 104 -22.60 -11.14 7.68
N VAL A 105 -22.90 -10.36 6.65
CA VAL A 105 -22.40 -8.99 6.51
C VAL A 105 -23.48 -8.00 6.98
N HIS A 106 -23.22 -7.30 8.07
CA HIS A 106 -24.13 -6.30 8.64
C HIS A 106 -23.72 -4.89 8.19
N LYS A 107 -24.48 -4.30 7.27
CA LYS A 107 -24.25 -2.94 6.78
C LYS A 107 -24.97 -1.88 7.59
N GLY A 108 -24.42 -0.67 7.62
CA GLY A 108 -25.02 0.44 8.34
C GLY A 108 -25.16 0.18 9.84
N VAL A 109 -24.17 -0.52 10.39
CA VAL A 109 -24.03 -0.82 11.82
C VAL A 109 -22.77 -0.15 12.32
N THR A 110 -22.88 0.64 13.39
CA THR A 110 -21.76 1.31 14.01
C THR A 110 -21.34 0.57 15.29
N VAL A 111 -20.08 0.19 15.37
CA VAL A 111 -19.53 -0.37 16.60
C VAL A 111 -19.28 0.75 17.59
N THR A 112 -19.84 0.63 18.81
CA THR A 112 -19.75 1.63 19.88
C THR A 112 -18.94 1.16 21.07
N GLY A 113 -18.55 -0.12 21.13
CA GLY A 113 -17.75 -0.65 22.21
C GLY A 113 -17.59 -2.17 22.15
N PHE A 114 -17.07 -2.73 23.24
CA PHE A 114 -16.83 -4.16 23.38
C PHE A 114 -17.42 -4.68 24.70
N LYS A 115 -18.07 -5.83 24.64
CA LYS A 115 -18.50 -6.59 25.82
C LYS A 115 -17.30 -7.36 26.36
N ARG A 116 -17.08 -7.29 27.67
CA ARG A 116 -16.00 -8.01 28.37
C ARG A 116 -16.59 -9.08 29.29
N GLY A 117 -15.85 -10.12 29.52
CA GLY A 117 -16.20 -11.14 30.50
C GLY A 117 -16.17 -10.57 31.92
N SER A 118 -17.06 -11.07 32.78
CA SER A 118 -17.33 -10.51 34.12
C SER A 118 -16.11 -10.39 35.04
N ASN A 119 -15.06 -11.20 34.82
CA ASN A 119 -13.83 -11.19 35.63
C ASN A 119 -12.57 -11.28 34.78
N SER A 120 -12.64 -10.89 33.50
CA SER A 120 -11.51 -11.00 32.59
C SER A 120 -11.43 -9.80 31.64
N LYS A 121 -10.23 -9.56 31.10
CA LYS A 121 -10.03 -8.60 30.02
C LYS A 121 -10.44 -9.15 28.65
N ALA A 122 -10.91 -10.40 28.59
CA ALA A 122 -11.31 -11.04 27.34
C ALA A 122 -12.54 -10.34 26.75
N VAL A 123 -12.49 -10.06 25.46
CA VAL A 123 -13.63 -9.56 24.69
C VAL A 123 -14.55 -10.75 24.41
N THR A 124 -15.83 -10.62 24.75
CA THR A 124 -16.86 -11.65 24.57
C THR A 124 -17.98 -11.19 23.65
N GLY A 125 -17.86 -10.01 23.07
CA GLY A 125 -18.83 -9.48 22.12
C GLY A 125 -18.51 -8.07 21.65
N VAL A 126 -19.21 -7.67 20.63
CA VAL A 126 -19.14 -6.33 20.03
C VAL A 126 -20.46 -5.61 20.31
N VAL A 127 -20.36 -4.42 20.90
CA VAL A 127 -21.51 -3.54 21.13
C VAL A 127 -21.70 -2.63 19.94
N THR A 128 -22.93 -2.56 19.44
CA THR A 128 -23.27 -1.72 18.28
C THR A 128 -24.45 -0.82 18.59
N ASP A 129 -24.71 0.14 17.71
CA ASP A 129 -25.91 1.00 17.74
C ASP A 129 -27.23 0.22 17.52
N LYS A 130 -27.14 -1.07 17.12
CA LYS A 130 -28.29 -1.96 16.87
C LYS A 130 -28.37 -3.16 17.79
N GLY A 131 -27.55 -3.18 18.83
CA GLY A 131 -27.49 -4.29 19.81
C GLY A 131 -26.11 -4.90 19.94
N THR A 132 -26.00 -5.94 20.72
CA THR A 132 -24.74 -6.62 21.00
C THR A 132 -24.65 -7.94 20.24
N ILE A 133 -23.50 -8.21 19.66
CA ILE A 133 -23.17 -9.47 18.98
C ILE A 133 -22.17 -10.20 19.88
N ASP A 134 -22.56 -11.35 20.41
CA ASP A 134 -21.66 -12.21 21.19
C ASP A 134 -20.70 -12.95 20.24
N CYS A 135 -19.44 -13.09 20.65
CA CYS A 135 -18.41 -13.77 19.86
C CYS A 135 -17.25 -14.23 20.75
N ASP A 136 -16.53 -15.24 20.28
CA ASP A 136 -15.34 -15.77 20.95
C ASP A 136 -14.06 -15.03 20.53
N GLN A 137 -14.07 -14.43 19.35
CA GLN A 137 -12.94 -13.67 18.80
C GLN A 137 -13.42 -12.46 18.01
N VAL A 138 -12.65 -11.39 18.06
CA VAL A 138 -12.87 -10.18 17.28
C VAL A 138 -11.62 -9.87 16.46
N VAL A 139 -11.81 -9.65 15.17
CA VAL A 139 -10.76 -9.13 14.28
C VAL A 139 -11.12 -7.69 13.91
N ILE A 140 -10.25 -6.75 14.22
CA ILE A 140 -10.45 -5.33 13.93
C ILE A 140 -9.71 -5.00 12.63
N GLY A 141 -10.46 -4.89 11.53
CA GLY A 141 -9.98 -4.49 10.22
C GLY A 141 -10.52 -3.12 9.80
N ALA A 142 -10.49 -2.14 10.71
CA ALA A 142 -11.18 -0.86 10.56
C ALA A 142 -10.37 0.22 9.81
N GLY A 143 -9.24 -0.12 9.18
CA GLY A 143 -8.41 0.85 8.44
C GLY A 143 -8.05 2.07 9.30
N PRO A 144 -8.26 3.31 8.81
CA PRO A 144 -7.90 4.53 9.56
C PRO A 144 -8.63 4.69 10.91
N TRP A 145 -9.76 4.04 11.09
CA TRP A 145 -10.56 4.10 12.33
C TRP A 145 -10.10 3.10 13.41
N VAL A 146 -9.07 2.30 13.15
CA VAL A 146 -8.55 1.32 14.12
C VAL A 146 -8.15 1.95 15.45
N ARG A 147 -7.72 3.22 15.46
CA ARG A 147 -7.40 3.98 16.67
C ARG A 147 -8.59 4.15 17.61
N ASP A 148 -9.80 4.33 17.08
CA ASP A 148 -11.01 4.46 17.90
C ASP A 148 -11.29 3.16 18.64
N PHE A 149 -11.13 2.02 17.96
CA PHE A 149 -11.25 0.69 18.57
C PHE A 149 -10.16 0.43 19.63
N TRP A 150 -8.95 0.90 19.36
CA TRP A 150 -7.84 0.82 20.32
C TRP A 150 -8.15 1.58 21.59
N ASN A 151 -8.72 2.78 21.48
CA ASN A 151 -9.17 3.59 22.61
C ASN A 151 -10.35 2.95 23.35
N MET A 152 -11.32 2.35 22.65
CA MET A 152 -12.43 1.61 23.25
C MET A 152 -11.94 0.41 24.08
N LEU A 153 -10.83 -0.19 23.67
CA LEU A 153 -10.19 -1.31 24.36
C LEU A 153 -9.23 -0.87 25.46
N GLU A 154 -9.00 0.43 25.64
CA GLU A 154 -8.09 1.00 26.64
C GLU A 154 -6.66 0.47 26.52
N LEU A 155 -6.20 0.22 25.29
CA LEU A 155 -4.89 -0.30 25.04
C LEU A 155 -3.80 0.79 25.11
N PRO A 156 -2.51 0.41 25.33
CA PRO A 156 -1.42 1.37 25.44
C PRO A 156 -1.30 2.28 24.22
N LYS A 157 -1.10 3.59 24.45
CA LYS A 157 -0.96 4.58 23.37
C LYS A 157 0.46 4.67 22.81
N THR A 158 1.43 4.15 23.55
CA THR A 158 2.84 4.14 23.14
C THR A 158 3.39 2.73 23.20
N THR A 159 4.41 2.47 22.41
CA THR A 159 5.18 1.23 22.44
C THR A 159 6.67 1.52 22.36
N SER A 160 7.48 0.55 22.78
CA SER A 160 8.93 0.62 22.62
C SER A 160 9.35 -0.09 21.35
N VAL A 161 10.04 0.60 20.46
CA VAL A 161 10.65 0.01 19.27
C VAL A 161 12.17 0.07 19.37
N LYS A 162 12.84 -0.93 18.81
CA LYS A 162 14.30 -0.98 18.75
C LYS A 162 14.77 -0.51 17.38
N GLY A 163 15.56 0.55 17.35
CA GLY A 163 16.16 1.07 16.13
C GLY A 163 17.28 0.19 15.56
N LYS A 164 17.71 0.47 14.35
CA LYS A 164 18.85 -0.21 13.67
C LYS A 164 20.14 -0.11 14.49
N ASP A 165 20.32 0.98 15.25
CA ASP A 165 21.43 1.22 16.17
C ASP A 165 21.35 0.45 17.51
N GLY A 166 20.32 -0.37 17.68
CA GLY A 166 20.07 -1.14 18.89
C GLY A 166 19.46 -0.36 20.06
N LYS A 167 19.24 0.94 19.92
CA LYS A 167 18.61 1.76 20.96
C LYS A 167 17.09 1.60 20.92
N SER A 168 16.48 1.67 22.10
CA SER A 168 15.01 1.65 22.21
C SER A 168 14.45 3.06 22.27
N PHE A 169 13.36 3.27 21.53
CA PHE A 169 12.62 4.52 21.50
C PHE A 169 11.18 4.28 21.90
N GLN A 170 10.61 5.19 22.68
CA GLN A 170 9.16 5.22 22.90
C GLN A 170 8.54 5.98 21.74
N VAL A 171 7.61 5.33 21.05
CA VAL A 171 6.88 5.90 19.91
C VAL A 171 5.39 5.77 20.13
N ASP A 172 4.62 6.68 19.55
CA ASP A 172 3.17 6.55 19.51
C ASP A 172 2.79 5.32 18.68
N MET A 173 1.76 4.60 19.13
CA MET A 173 1.25 3.42 18.43
C MET A 173 0.70 3.74 17.05
N TRP A 174 0.35 4.99 16.81
CA TRP A 174 -0.35 5.42 15.60
C TRP A 174 0.36 6.60 14.95
N THR A 175 0.70 6.41 13.67
CA THR A 175 1.11 7.47 12.76
C THR A 175 0.01 7.63 11.73
N TYR A 176 -0.44 8.85 11.48
CA TYR A 176 -1.36 9.14 10.38
C TYR A 176 -0.58 9.47 9.12
N TRP A 177 -0.90 8.75 8.07
CA TRP A 177 -0.52 9.13 6.73
C TRP A 177 -1.77 9.63 6.02
N PHE A 178 -1.71 10.82 5.46
CA PHE A 178 -2.72 11.28 4.53
C PHE A 178 -2.26 10.89 3.14
N LEU A 179 -2.94 9.92 2.55
CA LEU A 179 -2.85 9.68 1.12
C LEU A 179 -3.95 10.52 0.47
N GLN A 180 -3.57 11.56 -0.25
CA GLN A 180 -4.50 12.30 -1.09
C GLN A 180 -4.48 11.67 -2.48
N GLU A 181 -5.44 10.82 -2.75
CA GLU A 181 -5.66 10.31 -4.09
C GLU A 181 -6.43 11.37 -4.89
N GLY A 182 -5.80 11.87 -5.96
CA GLY A 182 -6.43 12.71 -6.95
C GLY A 182 -6.49 11.99 -8.29
N VAL A 183 -7.60 12.13 -9.01
CA VAL A 183 -7.59 11.83 -10.43
C VAL A 183 -6.90 13.02 -11.12
N LEU A 184 -5.67 12.81 -11.56
CA LEU A 184 -5.04 13.75 -12.46
C LEU A 184 -5.84 13.68 -13.75
N GLY A 185 -6.44 14.82 -14.13
CA GLY A 185 -7.20 14.97 -15.36
C GLY A 185 -6.26 15.03 -16.58
N VAL A 186 -5.52 13.94 -16.79
CA VAL A 186 -4.62 13.78 -17.94
C VAL A 186 -5.35 13.06 -19.08
N ASP A 187 -4.97 13.41 -20.29
CA ASP A 187 -5.44 12.72 -21.48
C ASP A 187 -5.05 11.24 -21.40
N ALA A 188 -6.02 10.36 -21.58
CA ALA A 188 -5.82 8.91 -21.54
C ALA A 188 -4.77 8.41 -22.54
N ASN A 189 -4.44 9.19 -23.58
CA ASN A 189 -3.38 8.85 -24.53
C ASN A 189 -1.99 8.94 -23.93
N TYR A 190 -1.79 9.75 -22.90
CA TYR A 190 -0.52 9.85 -22.17
C TYR A 190 -0.35 8.80 -21.05
N LEU A 191 -1.39 8.00 -20.80
CA LEU A 191 -1.37 6.93 -19.79
C LEU A 191 -1.03 5.57 -20.42
N ARG A 192 -0.07 5.52 -21.34
CA ARG A 192 0.28 4.29 -22.04
C ARG A 192 1.79 4.11 -22.14
N THR A 193 2.19 2.84 -22.09
CA THR A 193 3.56 2.45 -22.43
C THR A 193 3.81 2.63 -23.93
N ASN A 194 5.08 2.53 -24.37
CA ASN A 194 5.46 2.57 -25.79
C ASN A 194 4.68 1.55 -26.65
N GLU A 195 4.26 0.42 -26.04
CA GLU A 195 3.45 -0.61 -26.69
C GLU A 195 1.94 -0.32 -26.68
N GLY A 196 1.51 0.81 -26.18
CA GLY A 196 0.10 1.18 -26.05
C GLY A 196 -0.65 0.40 -24.96
N LYS A 197 0.06 -0.29 -24.06
CA LYS A 197 -0.50 -1.01 -22.93
C LYS A 197 -0.71 -0.11 -21.73
N GLN A 198 -1.56 -0.55 -20.81
CA GLN A 198 -1.68 0.07 -19.50
C GLN A 198 -0.34 -0.04 -18.75
N PRO A 199 0.18 1.06 -18.17
CA PRO A 199 1.42 1.04 -17.42
C PRO A 199 1.31 0.22 -16.13
N PRO A 200 2.45 -0.26 -15.59
CA PRO A 200 2.51 -0.74 -14.21
C PRO A 200 2.09 0.35 -13.23
N VAL A 201 1.70 -0.04 -12.02
CA VAL A 201 1.64 0.91 -10.89
C VAL A 201 3.06 1.35 -10.57
N ILE A 202 3.30 2.65 -10.51
CA ILE A 202 4.63 3.23 -10.35
C ILE A 202 4.71 4.03 -9.07
N HIS A 203 5.73 3.76 -8.27
CA HIS A 203 6.17 4.59 -7.17
C HIS A 203 7.57 5.09 -7.49
N VAL A 204 7.71 6.41 -7.65
CA VAL A 204 8.99 7.06 -7.92
C VAL A 204 9.36 7.90 -6.73
N ASP A 205 10.53 7.64 -6.16
CA ASP A 205 11.22 8.52 -5.21
C ASP A 205 12.49 9.06 -5.87
N THR A 206 12.82 10.31 -5.62
CA THR A 206 14.06 10.93 -6.11
C THR A 206 14.57 11.98 -5.13
N ASP A 207 15.89 12.17 -5.11
CA ASP A 207 16.57 13.25 -4.40
C ASP A 207 16.98 14.42 -5.32
N ALA A 208 16.65 14.32 -6.62
CA ALA A 208 16.85 15.42 -7.55
C ALA A 208 15.96 16.61 -7.18
N PRO A 209 16.50 17.86 -7.13
CA PRO A 209 15.70 19.03 -6.81
C PRO A 209 14.54 19.23 -7.80
N LEU A 210 13.38 19.58 -7.26
CA LEU A 210 12.20 19.93 -8.04
C LEU A 210 12.08 21.47 -8.14
N TYR A 211 11.91 21.96 -9.35
CA TYR A 211 11.74 23.38 -9.64
C TYR A 211 10.37 23.66 -10.20
N SER A 212 9.88 24.87 -9.96
CA SER A 212 8.65 25.38 -10.59
C SER A 212 8.90 25.71 -12.05
N ASP A 213 8.09 25.16 -12.94
CA ASP A 213 8.14 25.49 -14.37
C ASP A 213 7.72 26.95 -14.67
N GLN A 214 6.99 27.58 -13.75
CA GLN A 214 6.51 28.95 -13.90
C GLN A 214 7.50 29.99 -13.41
N SER A 215 8.07 29.80 -12.22
CA SER A 215 8.95 30.79 -11.58
C SER A 215 10.43 30.41 -11.64
N GLY A 216 10.77 29.14 -11.87
CA GLY A 216 12.13 28.62 -11.77
C GLY A 216 12.62 28.43 -10.33
N ASP A 217 11.78 28.71 -9.34
CA ASP A 217 12.14 28.55 -7.93
C ASP A 217 12.17 27.07 -7.52
N VAL A 218 13.03 26.76 -6.54
CA VAL A 218 13.08 25.43 -5.93
C VAL A 218 11.79 25.17 -5.14
N ILE A 219 11.04 24.14 -5.52
CA ILE A 219 9.89 23.66 -4.77
C ILE A 219 10.37 22.78 -3.59
N THR A 220 11.31 21.88 -3.85
CA THR A 220 11.97 21.06 -2.83
C THR A 220 13.35 20.63 -3.31
N ASP A 221 14.31 20.57 -2.37
CA ASP A 221 15.65 19.99 -2.52
C ASP A 221 15.84 18.75 -1.63
N LYS A 222 14.75 18.25 -1.06
CA LYS A 222 14.73 17.04 -0.21
C LYS A 222 14.18 15.87 -1.00
N LEU A 223 14.35 14.67 -0.46
CA LEU A 223 13.72 13.46 -1.00
C LEU A 223 12.20 13.69 -1.16
N TRP A 224 11.70 13.45 -2.35
CA TRP A 224 10.28 13.55 -2.70
C TRP A 224 9.90 12.45 -3.68
N GLY A 225 8.61 12.18 -3.82
CA GLY A 225 8.15 11.14 -4.71
C GLY A 225 6.72 11.34 -5.17
N ILE A 226 6.35 10.55 -6.16
CA ILE A 226 4.99 10.44 -6.68
C ILE A 226 4.58 8.98 -6.74
N TYR A 227 3.31 8.74 -6.49
CA TYR A 227 2.66 7.45 -6.65
C TYR A 227 1.65 7.55 -7.81
N TYR A 228 1.70 6.59 -8.74
CA TYR A 228 1.04 6.69 -10.05
C TYR A 228 0.18 5.46 -10.35
#